data_f0fff491fa7c0aab2880c3f5b05e4771
#
_entry.id   f0fff491fa7c0aab2880c3f5b05e4771
#
_cell.length_a   1.000
_cell.length_b   1.000
_cell.length_c   1.000
_cell.angle_alpha   90.00
_cell.angle_beta   90.00
_cell.angle_gamma   90.00
#
_symmetry.space_group_name_H-M   'P 1'
#
loop_
_entity.id
_entity.type
_entity.pdbx_description
1 polymer ?
#
loop_
_entity_poly.entity_id
_entity_poly.type
_entity_poly.pdbx_seq_one_letter_code
_entity_poly.pdbx_strand_id
1 'polypeptide(L)'
;KLGAAVVGSERTGSLVRRIDATLKRCFTFMIRLENVTKSYSSEVVAVKDASFDVAKGEFVFLVGPSGSGKSTLLRMLNRQDRPERGAVWVAGRNIVDLPAGRVPMLRRNIGNIFQDYKLLLEKNVFENVAFAQEVIGRPKHVIRQQVPAVLELVGLAGKEERLPNQLSGGEQQRVSIARAFVNRPLILLADEPTGNLDPATGEGIMRLLDRINKTGTTIVMATHDQRIVNTMRKRVIQLDRGIIVRGGFTQS
;
A
#
# COMPACT_ATOMS: atom_id res chain seq x y z
N LYS A 1 -36.33 52.06 -21.91
CA LYS A 1 -36.05 51.93 -20.46
C LYS A 1 -35.51 50.54 -20.21
N LEU A 2 -34.23 50.53 -19.85
CA LEU A 2 -33.44 49.34 -19.59
C LEU A 2 -33.85 48.67 -18.27
N GLY A 3 -33.82 47.34 -18.27
CA GLY A 3 -33.91 46.47 -17.09
C GLY A 3 -33.34 45.12 -17.44
N ALA A 4 -32.01 45.03 -17.65
CA ALA A 4 -31.33 43.77 -17.85
C ALA A 4 -30.99 43.18 -16.48
N ALA A 5 -31.51 42.00 -16.22
CA ALA A 5 -31.32 41.23 -15.00
C ALA A 5 -29.89 40.70 -14.87
N VAL A 6 -29.20 41.10 -13.81
CA VAL A 6 -27.97 40.48 -13.29
C VAL A 6 -28.36 39.27 -12.47
N VAL A 7 -28.48 38.10 -13.07
CA VAL A 7 -28.70 36.81 -12.38
C VAL A 7 -27.88 35.71 -13.04
N GLY A 8 -26.57 35.90 -13.18
CA GLY A 8 -25.70 34.88 -13.81
C GLY A 8 -24.37 34.63 -13.11
N SER A 9 -23.94 35.51 -12.21
CA SER A 9 -22.56 35.53 -11.70
C SER A 9 -22.33 34.65 -10.44
N GLU A 10 -23.34 34.42 -9.62
CA GLU A 10 -23.14 33.67 -8.34
C GLU A 10 -23.12 32.16 -8.49
N ARG A 11 -23.85 31.60 -9.47
CA ARG A 11 -23.88 30.16 -9.69
C ARG A 11 -22.60 29.60 -10.30
N THR A 12 -21.96 30.35 -11.21
CA THR A 12 -20.66 29.97 -11.81
C THR A 12 -19.52 30.06 -10.79
N GLY A 13 -19.52 31.04 -9.90
CA GLY A 13 -18.51 31.17 -8.83
C GLY A 13 -18.55 30.04 -7.80
N SER A 14 -19.75 29.56 -7.48
CA SER A 14 -19.92 28.43 -6.53
C SER A 14 -19.51 27.08 -7.15
N LEU A 15 -19.77 26.89 -8.46
CA LEU A 15 -19.37 25.68 -9.19
C LEU A 15 -17.86 25.61 -9.37
N VAL A 16 -17.21 26.72 -9.74
CA VAL A 16 -15.75 26.80 -9.88
C VAL A 16 -15.05 26.60 -8.53
N ARG A 17 -15.56 27.18 -7.44
CA ARG A 17 -15.02 26.95 -6.09
C ARG A 17 -15.21 25.50 -5.62
N ARG A 18 -16.33 24.83 -5.95
CA ARG A 18 -16.55 23.41 -5.68
C ARG A 18 -15.63 22.53 -6.49
N ILE A 19 -15.42 22.81 -7.78
CA ILE A 19 -14.49 22.09 -8.66
C ILE A 19 -13.05 22.27 -8.15
N ASP A 20 -12.65 23.50 -7.76
CA ASP A 20 -11.31 23.78 -7.26
C ASP A 20 -11.05 23.13 -5.87
N ALA A 21 -12.05 23.12 -4.99
CA ALA A 21 -11.98 22.42 -3.71
C ALA A 21 -11.95 20.89 -3.89
N THR A 22 -12.68 20.36 -4.87
CA THR A 22 -12.68 18.93 -5.21
C THR A 22 -11.36 18.52 -5.87
N LEU A 23 -10.84 19.35 -6.78
CA LEU A 23 -9.53 19.13 -7.41
C LEU A 23 -8.39 19.27 -6.40
N LYS A 24 -8.39 20.27 -5.52
CA LYS A 24 -7.40 20.41 -4.45
C LYS A 24 -7.47 19.24 -3.44
N ARG A 25 -8.64 18.71 -3.14
CA ARG A 25 -8.80 17.49 -2.33
C ARG A 25 -8.26 16.23 -3.03
N CYS A 26 -8.36 16.11 -4.36
CA CYS A 26 -7.85 14.96 -5.10
C CYS A 26 -6.31 14.80 -5.08
N PHE A 27 -5.56 15.86 -4.77
CA PHE A 27 -4.08 15.80 -4.77
C PHE A 27 -3.44 15.60 -3.39
N THR A 28 -4.23 15.52 -2.31
CA THR A 28 -3.69 15.51 -0.94
C THR A 28 -3.49 14.09 -0.40
N PHE A 29 -4.20 13.08 -0.89
CA PHE A 29 -4.08 11.71 -0.41
C PHE A 29 -3.57 10.75 -1.49
N MET A 30 -2.78 9.75 -1.05
CA MET A 30 -2.32 8.65 -1.89
C MET A 30 -3.35 7.54 -1.96
N ILE A 31 -4.04 7.27 -0.86
CA ILE A 31 -5.09 6.26 -0.73
C ILE A 31 -6.31 6.92 -0.06
N ARG A 32 -7.51 6.58 -0.53
CA ARG A 32 -8.76 6.98 0.13
C ARG A 32 -9.83 5.91 -0.09
N LEU A 33 -10.47 5.50 0.98
CA LEU A 33 -11.64 4.64 0.97
C LEU A 33 -12.86 5.45 1.43
N GLU A 34 -14.00 5.25 0.76
CA GLU A 34 -15.25 5.92 1.05
C GLU A 34 -16.38 4.89 1.15
N ASN A 35 -16.88 4.65 2.36
CA ASN A 35 -18.00 3.75 2.67
C ASN A 35 -17.84 2.35 2.07
N VAL A 36 -16.61 1.81 2.14
CA VAL A 36 -16.24 0.56 1.51
C VAL A 36 -16.78 -0.62 2.31
N THR A 37 -17.54 -1.49 1.64
CA THR A 37 -18.05 -2.74 2.21
C THR A 37 -17.63 -3.92 1.34
N LYS A 38 -17.19 -5.00 1.99
CA LYS A 38 -16.78 -6.26 1.35
C LYS A 38 -17.23 -7.45 2.17
N SER A 39 -18.02 -8.34 1.54
CA SER A 39 -18.38 -9.65 2.07
C SER A 39 -17.76 -10.75 1.21
N TYR A 40 -17.50 -11.92 1.76
CA TYR A 40 -17.11 -13.11 1.03
C TYR A 40 -18.25 -14.13 0.92
N SER A 41 -19.24 -14.03 1.82
CA SER A 41 -20.50 -14.76 1.79
C SER A 41 -21.58 -13.90 2.44
N SER A 42 -22.84 -14.35 2.38
CA SER A 42 -23.96 -13.68 3.06
C SER A 42 -23.76 -13.54 4.58
N GLU A 43 -22.95 -14.42 5.17
CA GLU A 43 -22.71 -14.48 6.63
C GLU A 43 -21.40 -13.80 7.06
N VAL A 44 -20.44 -13.61 6.15
CA VAL A 44 -19.10 -13.11 6.48
C VAL A 44 -18.84 -11.75 5.84
N VAL A 45 -19.15 -10.68 6.60
CA VAL A 45 -18.77 -9.31 6.24
C VAL A 45 -17.36 -9.04 6.72
N ALA A 46 -16.40 -9.01 5.79
CA ALA A 46 -14.99 -8.81 6.11
C ALA A 46 -14.64 -7.34 6.39
N VAL A 47 -15.32 -6.40 5.71
CA VAL A 47 -15.17 -4.96 5.90
C VAL A 47 -16.55 -4.30 5.74
N LYS A 48 -16.91 -3.41 6.66
CA LYS A 48 -18.20 -2.73 6.68
C LYS A 48 -18.02 -1.22 6.79
N ASP A 49 -18.55 -0.48 5.82
CA ASP A 49 -18.60 0.99 5.75
C ASP A 49 -17.27 1.68 6.09
N ALA A 50 -16.13 1.07 5.66
CA ALA A 50 -14.81 1.58 5.97
C ALA A 50 -14.52 2.86 5.20
N SER A 51 -14.14 3.92 5.94
CA SER A 51 -13.75 5.21 5.37
C SER A 51 -12.49 5.72 6.05
N PHE A 52 -11.42 5.92 5.27
CA PHE A 52 -10.16 6.53 5.71
C PHE A 52 -9.35 7.04 4.51
N ASP A 53 -8.38 7.87 4.77
CA ASP A 53 -7.40 8.33 3.79
C ASP A 53 -5.98 8.08 4.30
N VAL A 54 -5.01 8.07 3.38
CA VAL A 54 -3.58 8.03 3.67
C VAL A 54 -2.90 9.07 2.78
N ALA A 55 -2.15 9.97 3.38
CA ALA A 55 -1.44 11.02 2.64
C ALA A 55 -0.26 10.44 1.84
N LYS A 56 0.19 11.19 0.84
CA LYS A 56 1.39 10.82 0.08
C LYS A 56 2.62 10.83 0.98
N GLY A 57 3.41 9.74 0.94
CA GLY A 57 4.60 9.57 1.77
C GLY A 57 4.31 9.25 3.25
N GLU A 58 3.06 9.07 3.62
CA GLU A 58 2.69 8.69 4.98
C GLU A 58 2.99 7.21 5.25
N PHE A 59 3.36 6.91 6.50
CA PHE A 59 3.43 5.55 7.02
C PHE A 59 2.25 5.33 7.97
N VAL A 60 1.37 4.37 7.64
CA VAL A 60 0.15 4.08 8.42
C VAL A 60 0.13 2.61 8.81
N PHE A 61 -0.22 2.35 10.08
CA PHE A 61 -0.52 1.02 10.57
C PHE A 61 -2.01 0.70 10.48
N LEU A 62 -2.34 -0.46 9.93
CA LEU A 62 -3.65 -1.11 10.06
C LEU A 62 -3.56 -2.11 11.20
N VAL A 63 -4.20 -1.84 12.34
CA VAL A 63 -4.15 -2.72 13.51
C VAL A 63 -5.50 -3.34 13.80
N GLY A 64 -5.50 -4.49 14.46
CA GLY A 64 -6.71 -5.21 14.87
C GLY A 64 -6.43 -6.69 15.05
N PRO A 65 -7.34 -7.42 15.71
CA PRO A 65 -7.20 -8.87 15.91
C PRO A 65 -7.16 -9.63 14.57
N SER A 66 -6.78 -10.90 14.62
CA SER A 66 -6.88 -11.77 13.44
C SER A 66 -8.32 -11.80 12.94
N GLY A 67 -8.52 -11.82 11.63
CA GLY A 67 -9.86 -11.80 11.03
C GLY A 67 -10.58 -10.44 11.05
N SER A 68 -9.97 -9.35 11.55
CA SER A 68 -10.62 -8.03 11.60
C SER A 68 -10.79 -7.33 10.26
N GLY A 69 -10.28 -7.90 9.14
CA GLY A 69 -10.43 -7.32 7.79
C GLY A 69 -9.18 -6.62 7.23
N LYS A 70 -8.03 -6.61 7.96
CA LYS A 70 -6.79 -5.95 7.53
C LYS A 70 -6.30 -6.41 6.16
N SER A 71 -6.11 -7.72 5.99
CA SER A 71 -5.64 -8.30 4.71
C SER A 71 -6.66 -8.09 3.59
N THR A 72 -7.97 -8.08 3.89
CA THR A 72 -9.03 -7.75 2.92
C THR A 72 -8.87 -6.32 2.42
N LEU A 73 -8.60 -5.35 3.31
CA LEU A 73 -8.31 -3.96 2.91
C LEU A 73 -7.08 -3.88 2.00
N LEU A 74 -5.97 -4.54 2.36
CA LEU A 74 -4.76 -4.57 1.52
C LEU A 74 -5.03 -5.19 0.14
N ARG A 75 -5.82 -6.28 0.07
CA ARG A 75 -6.21 -6.92 -1.19
C ARG A 75 -7.09 -6.03 -2.05
N MET A 76 -7.98 -5.22 -1.47
CA MET A 76 -8.77 -4.24 -2.21
C MET A 76 -7.89 -3.11 -2.76
N LEU A 77 -6.92 -2.59 -1.99
CA LEU A 77 -5.98 -1.57 -2.46
C LEU A 77 -5.14 -2.04 -3.65
N ASN A 78 -4.79 -3.32 -3.69
CA ASN A 78 -4.06 -3.94 -4.81
C ASN A 78 -5.00 -4.48 -5.90
N ARG A 79 -6.30 -4.24 -5.79
CA ARG A 79 -7.30 -4.70 -6.77
C ARG A 79 -7.28 -6.22 -6.98
N GLN A 80 -6.91 -7.00 -5.95
CA GLN A 80 -7.11 -8.45 -5.90
C GLN A 80 -8.57 -8.76 -5.61
N ASP A 81 -9.17 -8.00 -4.68
CA ASP A 81 -10.59 -8.02 -4.39
C ASP A 81 -11.27 -6.72 -4.84
N ARG A 82 -12.58 -6.80 -5.11
CA ARG A 82 -13.44 -5.65 -5.35
C ARG A 82 -14.36 -5.45 -4.16
N PRO A 83 -14.60 -4.22 -3.71
CA PRO A 83 -15.67 -3.95 -2.77
C PRO A 83 -17.03 -4.18 -3.45
N GLU A 84 -18.05 -4.45 -2.65
CA GLU A 84 -19.44 -4.53 -3.08
C GLU A 84 -20.07 -3.14 -3.11
N ARG A 85 -19.64 -2.26 -2.20
CA ARG A 85 -20.09 -0.88 -2.11
C ARG A 85 -18.92 0.04 -1.79
N GLY A 86 -19.13 1.32 -2.07
CA GLY A 86 -18.15 2.36 -1.79
C GLY A 86 -17.13 2.56 -2.91
N ALA A 87 -16.18 3.45 -2.67
CA ALA A 87 -15.13 3.81 -3.61
C ALA A 87 -13.75 3.62 -2.99
N VAL A 88 -12.79 3.16 -3.81
CA VAL A 88 -11.38 3.01 -3.43
C VAL A 88 -10.54 3.82 -4.39
N TRP A 89 -9.88 4.84 -3.87
CA TRP A 89 -9.02 5.73 -4.63
C TRP A 89 -7.56 5.43 -4.32
N VAL A 90 -6.76 5.26 -5.38
CA VAL A 90 -5.31 5.04 -5.29
C VAL A 90 -4.62 5.96 -6.28
N ALA A 91 -3.69 6.76 -5.79
CA ALA A 91 -2.96 7.75 -6.59
C ALA A 91 -3.90 8.62 -7.45
N GLY A 92 -5.00 9.11 -6.85
CA GLY A 92 -5.99 9.98 -7.48
C GLY A 92 -6.96 9.29 -8.45
N ARG A 93 -6.97 7.94 -8.53
CA ARG A 93 -7.87 7.18 -9.43
C ARG A 93 -8.79 6.27 -8.63
N ASN A 94 -10.10 6.30 -8.93
CA ASN A 94 -11.01 5.27 -8.44
C ASN A 94 -10.64 3.94 -9.13
N ILE A 95 -10.23 2.96 -8.31
CA ILE A 95 -9.78 1.67 -8.82
C ILE A 95 -10.91 0.62 -8.90
N VAL A 96 -12.08 0.90 -8.32
CA VAL A 96 -13.24 -0.02 -8.36
C VAL A 96 -13.70 -0.21 -9.80
N ASP A 97 -13.77 0.88 -10.57
CA ASP A 97 -14.24 0.89 -11.96
C ASP A 97 -13.11 0.68 -12.99
N LEU A 98 -11.88 0.42 -12.50
CA LEU A 98 -10.73 0.24 -13.37
C LEU A 98 -10.90 -1.01 -14.26
N PRO A 99 -10.84 -0.88 -15.60
CA PRO A 99 -10.88 -2.01 -16.51
C PRO A 99 -9.79 -3.03 -16.22
N ALA A 100 -10.08 -4.33 -16.38
CA ALA A 100 -9.14 -5.42 -16.07
C ALA A 100 -7.77 -5.25 -16.77
N GLY A 101 -7.75 -4.80 -18.01
CA GLY A 101 -6.52 -4.55 -18.77
C GLY A 101 -5.65 -3.42 -18.20
N ARG A 102 -6.19 -2.55 -17.34
CA ARG A 102 -5.44 -1.46 -16.67
C ARG A 102 -4.94 -1.83 -15.27
N VAL A 103 -5.42 -2.93 -14.68
CA VAL A 103 -4.98 -3.40 -13.36
C VAL A 103 -3.47 -3.66 -13.28
N PRO A 104 -2.80 -4.25 -14.29
CA PRO A 104 -1.34 -4.39 -14.27
C PRO A 104 -0.60 -3.05 -14.13
N MET A 105 -1.10 -1.98 -14.76
CA MET A 105 -0.50 -0.64 -14.64
C MET A 105 -0.66 -0.06 -13.22
N LEU A 106 -1.80 -0.30 -12.56
CA LEU A 106 -1.98 0.05 -11.14
C LEU A 106 -0.95 -0.69 -10.28
N ARG A 107 -0.85 -2.02 -10.44
CA ARG A 107 0.02 -2.88 -9.63
C ARG A 107 1.51 -2.56 -9.80
N ARG A 108 1.95 -1.97 -10.92
CA ARG A 108 3.33 -1.50 -11.09
C ARG A 108 3.71 -0.39 -10.09
N ASN A 109 2.73 0.36 -9.59
CA ASN A 109 2.92 1.43 -8.60
C ASN A 109 2.73 0.96 -7.16
N ILE A 110 2.47 -0.34 -6.95
CA ILE A 110 2.21 -0.93 -5.63
C ILE A 110 3.15 -2.12 -5.43
N GLY A 111 4.02 -2.02 -4.44
CA GLY A 111 4.81 -3.16 -3.97
C GLY A 111 4.08 -3.90 -2.86
N ASN A 112 4.16 -5.23 -2.86
CA ASN A 112 3.56 -6.07 -1.84
C ASN A 112 4.62 -6.82 -1.06
N ILE A 113 4.55 -6.75 0.26
CA ILE A 113 5.39 -7.47 1.20
C ILE A 113 4.49 -8.41 1.99
N PHE A 114 4.81 -9.70 1.99
CA PHE A 114 4.01 -10.75 2.60
C PHE A 114 4.68 -11.31 3.86
N GLN A 115 3.90 -11.85 4.77
CA GLN A 115 4.37 -12.50 5.99
C GLN A 115 5.22 -13.75 5.69
N ASP A 116 4.84 -14.52 4.66
CA ASP A 116 5.49 -15.76 4.23
C ASP A 116 6.47 -15.55 3.06
N TYR A 117 6.98 -14.34 2.90
CA TYR A 117 7.99 -13.90 1.94
C TYR A 117 7.63 -14.10 0.46
N LYS A 118 6.91 -15.17 0.10
CA LYS A 118 6.53 -15.55 -1.28
C LYS A 118 7.72 -15.54 -2.26
N LEU A 119 8.88 -16.03 -1.82
CA LEU A 119 10.06 -16.12 -2.68
C LEU A 119 9.93 -17.25 -3.70
N LEU A 120 10.57 -17.06 -4.84
CA LEU A 120 10.75 -18.07 -5.88
C LEU A 120 11.90 -18.97 -5.44
N LEU A 121 11.59 -20.19 -4.98
CA LEU A 121 12.54 -21.06 -4.28
C LEU A 121 13.68 -21.57 -5.18
N GLU A 122 13.42 -21.68 -6.49
CA GLU A 122 14.39 -22.13 -7.49
C GLU A 122 15.25 -20.98 -8.05
N LYS A 123 15.01 -19.74 -7.61
CA LYS A 123 15.72 -18.54 -8.04
C LYS A 123 16.59 -18.01 -6.90
N ASN A 124 17.79 -17.57 -7.25
CA ASN A 124 18.68 -16.91 -6.29
C ASN A 124 18.15 -15.53 -5.87
N VAL A 125 18.84 -14.86 -4.95
CA VAL A 125 18.46 -13.54 -4.43
C VAL A 125 18.37 -12.51 -5.55
N PHE A 126 19.37 -12.44 -6.43
CA PHE A 126 19.36 -11.53 -7.57
C PHE A 126 18.16 -11.75 -8.46
N GLU A 127 17.91 -12.99 -8.87
CA GLU A 127 16.81 -13.37 -9.75
C GLU A 127 15.43 -13.11 -9.13
N ASN A 128 15.27 -13.35 -7.81
CA ASN A 128 14.05 -13.03 -7.10
C ASN A 128 13.69 -11.54 -7.19
N VAL A 129 14.67 -10.66 -7.07
CA VAL A 129 14.47 -9.20 -7.17
C VAL A 129 14.33 -8.78 -8.63
N ALA A 130 15.17 -9.32 -9.53
CA ALA A 130 15.16 -9.03 -10.96
C ALA A 130 13.81 -9.37 -11.61
N PHE A 131 13.16 -10.45 -11.16
CA PHE A 131 11.87 -10.90 -11.67
C PHE A 131 10.80 -9.80 -11.69
N ALA A 132 10.76 -8.95 -10.65
CA ALA A 132 9.82 -7.83 -10.60
C ALA A 132 10.05 -6.78 -11.70
N GLN A 133 11.26 -6.65 -12.19
CA GLN A 133 11.61 -5.77 -13.31
C GLN A 133 11.43 -6.45 -14.67
N GLU A 134 11.71 -7.74 -14.76
CA GLU A 134 11.51 -8.54 -15.97
C GLU A 134 10.03 -8.57 -16.38
N VAL A 135 9.13 -8.80 -15.42
CA VAL A 135 7.67 -8.81 -15.65
C VAL A 135 7.15 -7.49 -16.26
N ILE A 136 7.77 -6.36 -15.95
CA ILE A 136 7.38 -5.07 -16.51
C ILE A 136 8.17 -4.69 -17.77
N GLY A 137 9.04 -5.59 -18.27
CA GLY A 137 9.80 -5.41 -19.51
C GLY A 137 11.00 -4.47 -19.38
N ARG A 138 11.64 -4.38 -18.22
CA ARG A 138 12.86 -3.56 -18.07
C ARG A 138 14.02 -4.17 -18.85
N PRO A 139 14.86 -3.34 -19.51
CA PRO A 139 16.05 -3.83 -20.21
C PRO A 139 17.06 -4.48 -19.25
N LYS A 140 17.77 -5.52 -19.70
CA LYS A 140 18.74 -6.28 -18.88
C LYS A 140 19.83 -5.40 -18.26
N HIS A 141 20.32 -4.39 -18.97
CA HIS A 141 21.34 -3.48 -18.41
C HIS A 141 20.82 -2.66 -17.23
N VAL A 142 19.54 -2.23 -17.26
CA VAL A 142 18.88 -1.53 -16.14
C VAL A 142 18.76 -2.46 -14.93
N ILE A 143 18.34 -3.71 -15.16
CA ILE A 143 18.20 -4.73 -14.09
C ILE A 143 19.55 -4.96 -13.41
N ARG A 144 20.63 -5.17 -14.21
CA ARG A 144 22.00 -5.38 -13.68
C ARG A 144 22.52 -4.21 -12.86
N GLN A 145 22.04 -2.99 -13.09
CA GLN A 145 22.41 -1.81 -12.31
C GLN A 145 21.54 -1.63 -11.07
N GLN A 146 20.23 -1.81 -11.20
CA GLN A 146 19.27 -1.47 -10.13
C GLN A 146 19.16 -2.54 -9.05
N VAL A 147 19.25 -3.82 -9.41
CA VAL A 147 19.11 -4.92 -8.45
C VAL A 147 20.22 -4.90 -7.39
N PRO A 148 21.52 -4.80 -7.73
CA PRO A 148 22.56 -4.71 -6.71
C PRO A 148 22.39 -3.50 -5.78
N ALA A 149 22.04 -2.34 -6.33
CA ALA A 149 21.81 -1.13 -5.53
C ALA A 149 20.67 -1.30 -4.51
N VAL A 150 19.60 -2.02 -4.87
CA VAL A 150 18.51 -2.32 -3.94
C VAL A 150 18.92 -3.40 -2.93
N LEU A 151 19.70 -4.40 -3.34
CA LEU A 151 20.24 -5.41 -2.43
C LEU A 151 21.18 -4.80 -1.37
N GLU A 152 22.00 -3.84 -1.76
CA GLU A 152 22.81 -3.05 -0.83
C GLU A 152 21.92 -2.25 0.15
N LEU A 153 20.88 -1.57 -0.35
CA LEU A 153 19.92 -0.82 0.48
C LEU A 153 19.30 -1.69 1.57
N VAL A 154 18.94 -2.93 1.24
CA VAL A 154 18.31 -3.86 2.20
C VAL A 154 19.32 -4.64 3.03
N GLY A 155 20.64 -4.46 2.80
CA GLY A 155 21.73 -5.12 3.53
C GLY A 155 21.94 -6.58 3.12
N LEU A 156 21.83 -6.86 1.82
CA LEU A 156 22.07 -8.18 1.22
C LEU A 156 23.19 -8.19 0.18
N ALA A 157 24.04 -7.16 0.17
CA ALA A 157 25.24 -7.13 -0.69
C ALA A 157 26.12 -8.35 -0.42
N GLY A 158 26.60 -9.01 -1.48
CA GLY A 158 27.41 -10.24 -1.42
C GLY A 158 26.59 -11.53 -1.23
N LYS A 159 25.25 -11.46 -1.27
CA LYS A 159 24.35 -12.62 -1.16
C LYS A 159 23.54 -12.89 -2.43
N GLU A 160 23.89 -12.25 -3.53
CA GLU A 160 23.16 -12.24 -4.79
C GLU A 160 22.88 -13.66 -5.32
N GLU A 161 23.87 -14.55 -5.19
CA GLU A 161 23.83 -15.93 -5.71
C GLU A 161 23.22 -16.95 -4.74
N ARG A 162 22.87 -16.53 -3.50
CA ARG A 162 22.26 -17.43 -2.52
C ARG A 162 20.84 -17.79 -2.91
N LEU A 163 20.45 -19.05 -2.69
CA LEU A 163 19.07 -19.52 -2.78
C LEU A 163 18.29 -19.18 -1.49
N PRO A 164 16.96 -19.07 -1.54
CA PRO A 164 16.14 -18.78 -0.37
C PRO A 164 16.36 -19.71 0.82
N ASN A 165 16.58 -20.99 0.60
CA ASN A 165 16.85 -21.98 1.64
C ASN A 165 18.22 -21.82 2.34
N GLN A 166 19.11 -21.00 1.80
CA GLN A 166 20.43 -20.66 2.36
C GLN A 166 20.39 -19.35 3.18
N LEU A 167 19.20 -18.75 3.34
CA LEU A 167 18.99 -17.49 4.01
C LEU A 167 18.22 -17.66 5.31
N SER A 168 18.57 -16.85 6.33
CA SER A 168 17.73 -16.71 7.51
C SER A 168 16.37 -16.09 7.18
N GLY A 169 15.36 -16.26 8.05
CA GLY A 169 14.03 -15.66 7.85
C GLY A 169 14.08 -14.14 7.66
N GLY A 170 14.93 -13.43 8.42
CA GLY A 170 15.12 -12.00 8.26
C GLY A 170 15.75 -11.61 6.92
N GLU A 171 16.67 -12.42 6.39
CA GLU A 171 17.25 -12.22 5.06
C GLU A 171 16.23 -12.49 3.95
N GLN A 172 15.43 -13.56 4.08
CA GLN A 172 14.33 -13.84 3.15
C GLN A 172 13.33 -12.68 3.11
N GLN A 173 12.98 -12.10 4.27
CA GLN A 173 12.12 -10.92 4.32
C GLN A 173 12.77 -9.71 3.66
N ARG A 174 14.07 -9.50 3.81
CA ARG A 174 14.79 -8.43 3.09
C ARG A 174 14.78 -8.63 1.58
N VAL A 175 14.87 -9.88 1.07
CA VAL A 175 14.69 -10.19 -0.36
C VAL A 175 13.28 -9.84 -0.81
N SER A 176 12.24 -10.20 -0.04
CA SER A 176 10.84 -9.86 -0.32
C SER A 176 10.64 -8.34 -0.40
N ILE A 177 11.22 -7.59 0.55
CA ILE A 177 11.19 -6.11 0.54
C ILE A 177 11.93 -5.55 -0.68
N ALA A 178 13.12 -6.07 -1.00
CA ALA A 178 13.89 -5.64 -2.18
C ALA A 178 13.09 -5.84 -3.47
N ARG A 179 12.47 -7.01 -3.64
CA ARG A 179 11.60 -7.31 -4.79
C ARG A 179 10.40 -6.36 -4.87
N ALA A 180 9.78 -6.05 -3.73
CA ALA A 180 8.65 -5.12 -3.68
C ALA A 180 9.06 -3.67 -4.01
N PHE A 181 10.31 -3.28 -3.68
CA PHE A 181 10.78 -1.91 -3.78
C PHE A 181 11.61 -1.61 -5.05
N VAL A 182 12.15 -2.61 -5.75
CA VAL A 182 13.09 -2.43 -6.88
C VAL A 182 12.53 -1.53 -8.00
N ASN A 183 11.22 -1.51 -8.19
CA ASN A 183 10.55 -0.64 -9.16
C ASN A 183 10.22 0.75 -8.60
N ARG A 184 10.66 1.09 -7.39
CA ARG A 184 10.36 2.35 -6.68
C ARG A 184 8.87 2.67 -6.71
N PRO A 185 8.01 1.81 -6.16
CA PRO A 185 6.56 1.98 -6.18
C PRO A 185 6.15 3.22 -5.37
N LEU A 186 5.00 3.78 -5.70
CA LEU A 186 4.40 4.88 -4.93
C LEU A 186 3.90 4.42 -3.56
N ILE A 187 3.49 3.15 -3.47
CA ILE A 187 2.88 2.54 -2.29
C ILE A 187 3.55 1.19 -2.02
N LEU A 188 3.85 0.91 -0.75
CA LEU A 188 4.15 -0.42 -0.24
C LEU A 188 3.00 -0.88 0.67
N LEU A 189 2.43 -2.03 0.35
CA LEU A 189 1.46 -2.74 1.17
C LEU A 189 2.18 -3.88 1.87
N ALA A 190 2.23 -3.87 3.19
CA ALA A 190 2.90 -4.89 3.98
C ALA A 190 1.88 -5.62 4.88
N ASP A 191 1.73 -6.92 4.67
CA ASP A 191 0.86 -7.77 5.48
C ASP A 191 1.70 -8.57 6.47
N GLU A 192 1.71 -8.15 7.72
CA GLU A 192 2.45 -8.73 8.85
C GLU A 192 3.94 -9.04 8.54
N PRO A 193 4.73 -8.07 8.07
CA PRO A 193 6.06 -8.33 7.54
C PRO A 193 7.09 -8.78 8.59
N THR A 194 6.74 -8.77 9.86
CA THR A 194 7.59 -9.18 10.99
C THR A 194 7.02 -10.39 11.75
N GLY A 195 5.86 -10.93 11.32
CA GLY A 195 5.11 -11.94 12.06
C GLY A 195 5.86 -13.28 12.27
N ASN A 196 6.81 -13.59 11.39
CA ASN A 196 7.60 -14.83 11.45
C ASN A 196 9.05 -14.59 11.92
N LEU A 197 9.34 -13.42 12.51
CA LEU A 197 10.69 -13.02 12.88
C LEU A 197 10.83 -12.84 14.40
N ASP A 198 12.02 -13.07 14.91
CA ASP A 198 12.36 -12.70 16.27
C ASP A 198 12.32 -11.16 16.45
N PRO A 199 12.14 -10.66 17.69
CA PRO A 199 11.97 -9.23 17.95
C PRO A 199 13.12 -8.35 17.42
N ALA A 200 14.38 -8.78 17.56
CA ALA A 200 15.55 -8.00 17.14
C ALA A 200 15.62 -7.89 15.60
N THR A 201 15.39 -9.00 14.91
CA THR A 201 15.29 -9.04 13.44
C THR A 201 14.11 -8.20 12.96
N GLY A 202 12.94 -8.31 13.63
CA GLY A 202 11.76 -7.50 13.34
C GLY A 202 12.03 -6.00 13.42
N GLU A 203 12.72 -5.53 14.46
CA GLU A 203 13.15 -4.12 14.53
C GLU A 203 14.05 -3.70 13.36
N GLY A 204 14.94 -4.58 12.92
CA GLY A 204 15.78 -4.35 11.74
C GLY A 204 14.95 -4.14 10.47
N ILE A 205 13.89 -4.92 10.29
CA ILE A 205 12.93 -4.77 9.19
C ILE A 205 12.16 -3.45 9.31
N MET A 206 11.72 -3.08 10.52
CA MET A 206 11.00 -1.82 10.73
C MET A 206 11.87 -0.59 10.43
N ARG A 207 13.14 -0.60 10.85
CA ARG A 207 14.11 0.45 10.48
C ARG A 207 14.31 0.55 8.97
N LEU A 208 14.34 -0.58 8.26
CA LEU A 208 14.42 -0.61 6.80
C LEU A 208 13.17 0.01 6.15
N LEU A 209 11.96 -0.37 6.59
CA LEU A 209 10.72 0.20 6.09
C LEU A 209 10.61 1.71 6.36
N ASP A 210 11.03 2.18 7.54
CA ASP A 210 11.07 3.62 7.85
C ASP A 210 12.06 4.38 6.94
N ARG A 211 13.22 3.78 6.64
CA ARG A 211 14.18 4.35 5.67
C ARG A 211 13.59 4.43 4.27
N ILE A 212 12.89 3.40 3.82
CA ILE A 212 12.17 3.42 2.53
C ILE A 212 11.07 4.49 2.54
N ASN A 213 10.28 4.61 3.62
CA ASN A 213 9.25 5.64 3.74
C ASN A 213 9.84 7.05 3.62
N LYS A 214 11.00 7.32 4.23
CA LYS A 214 11.70 8.61 4.14
C LYS A 214 12.11 8.99 2.71
N THR A 215 12.16 8.05 1.77
CA THR A 215 12.37 8.37 0.34
C THR A 215 11.11 8.86 -0.36
N GLY A 216 9.97 8.97 0.35
CA GLY A 216 8.69 9.44 -0.17
C GLY A 216 7.70 8.34 -0.55
N THR A 217 8.05 7.06 -0.36
CA THR A 217 7.12 5.93 -0.57
C THR A 217 6.08 5.88 0.53
N THR A 218 4.79 5.83 0.18
CA THR A 218 3.68 5.64 1.13
C THR A 218 3.66 4.20 1.60
N ILE A 219 3.51 3.96 2.91
CA ILE A 219 3.48 2.60 3.45
C ILE A 219 2.19 2.37 4.23
N VAL A 220 1.50 1.27 3.90
CA VAL A 220 0.35 0.76 4.68
C VAL A 220 0.73 -0.63 5.17
N MET A 221 0.88 -0.76 6.48
CA MET A 221 1.32 -2.00 7.11
C MET A 221 0.25 -2.56 8.04
N ALA A 222 -0.25 -3.75 7.73
CA ALA A 222 -1.08 -4.53 8.64
C ALA A 222 -0.20 -5.21 9.69
N THR A 223 -0.56 -5.08 10.95
CA THR A 223 0.10 -5.78 12.06
C THR A 223 -0.81 -5.90 13.28
N HIS A 224 -0.56 -6.92 14.09
CA HIS A 224 -1.15 -7.06 15.42
C HIS A 224 -0.11 -6.81 16.55
N ASP A 225 1.17 -6.55 16.21
CA ASP A 225 2.23 -6.30 17.20
C ASP A 225 2.18 -4.85 17.72
N GLN A 226 1.59 -4.70 18.91
CA GLN A 226 1.46 -3.40 19.59
C GLN A 226 2.83 -2.80 19.97
N ARG A 227 3.88 -3.61 20.18
CA ARG A 227 5.22 -3.10 20.53
C ARG A 227 5.79 -2.31 19.36
N ILE A 228 5.68 -2.85 18.13
CA ILE A 228 6.12 -2.18 16.91
C ILE A 228 5.36 -0.87 16.72
N VAL A 229 4.03 -0.91 16.85
CA VAL A 229 3.16 0.27 16.70
C VAL A 229 3.56 1.37 17.67
N ASN A 230 3.76 1.02 18.95
CA ASN A 230 4.11 1.96 20.01
C ASN A 230 5.53 2.55 19.82
N THR A 231 6.49 1.74 19.35
CA THR A 231 7.87 2.17 19.12
C THR A 231 7.96 3.13 17.93
N MET A 232 7.27 2.83 16.84
CA MET A 232 7.34 3.61 15.60
C MET A 232 6.55 4.92 15.66
N ARG A 233 5.53 5.03 16.52
CA ARG A 233 4.68 6.22 16.72
C ARG A 233 4.14 6.81 15.41
N LYS A 234 3.76 5.96 14.46
CA LYS A 234 3.09 6.35 13.21
C LYS A 234 1.57 6.36 13.40
N ARG A 235 0.85 6.95 12.46
CA ARG A 235 -0.62 6.95 12.47
C ARG A 235 -1.16 5.52 12.45
N VAL A 236 -2.24 5.33 13.20
CA VAL A 236 -2.90 4.03 13.37
C VAL A 236 -4.34 4.13 12.89
N ILE A 237 -4.74 3.17 12.05
CA ILE A 237 -6.13 2.88 11.71
C ILE A 237 -6.45 1.54 12.35
N GLN A 238 -7.41 1.54 13.28
CA GLN A 238 -7.79 0.35 14.03
C GLN A 238 -9.08 -0.25 13.48
N LEU A 239 -9.02 -1.55 13.18
CA LEU A 239 -10.16 -2.35 12.76
C LEU A 239 -10.58 -3.30 13.87
N ASP A 240 -11.89 -3.42 14.07
CA ASP A 240 -12.52 -4.48 14.86
C ASP A 240 -13.73 -5.02 14.09
N ARG A 241 -13.75 -6.34 13.85
CA ARG A 241 -14.84 -7.04 13.13
C ARG A 241 -15.28 -6.33 11.84
N GLY A 242 -14.32 -5.92 11.04
CA GLY A 242 -14.56 -5.25 9.75
C GLY A 242 -14.90 -3.77 9.84
N ILE A 243 -15.01 -3.19 11.03
CA ILE A 243 -15.37 -1.78 11.25
C ILE A 243 -14.12 -1.00 11.67
N ILE A 244 -13.96 0.22 11.15
CA ILE A 244 -12.91 1.13 11.60
C ILE A 244 -13.38 1.80 12.90
N VAL A 245 -12.68 1.48 14.01
CA VAL A 245 -13.01 2.02 15.34
C VAL A 245 -12.12 3.22 15.71
N ARG A 246 -10.99 3.42 14.99
CA ARG A 246 -10.09 4.56 15.20
C ARG A 246 -9.35 4.91 13.90
N GLY A 247 -9.09 6.20 13.67
CA GLY A 247 -8.27 6.69 12.55
C GLY A 247 -9.00 6.80 11.21
N GLY A 248 -10.29 6.45 11.16
CA GLY A 248 -11.18 6.70 10.05
C GLY A 248 -11.68 8.15 10.01
N PHE A 249 -12.45 8.50 8.97
CA PHE A 249 -13.26 9.72 8.93
C PHE A 249 -14.71 9.36 8.66
N THR A 250 -15.64 10.14 9.22
CA THR A 250 -17.05 10.14 8.85
C THR A 250 -17.27 11.23 7.81
N GLN A 251 -17.95 10.94 6.73
CA GLN A 251 -18.45 11.99 5.84
C GLN A 251 -19.61 12.69 6.58
N SER A 252 -19.40 13.94 6.91
CA SER A 252 -20.49 14.85 7.34
C SER A 252 -21.23 15.42 6.14
#